data_ad4c6fbcbcc75f1644887237b1eb7ed8
#
_entry.id   ad4c6fbcbcc75f1644887237b1eb7ed8
#
_cell.length_a   1.000
_cell.length_b   1.000
_cell.length_c   1.000
_cell.angle_alpha   90.00
_cell.angle_beta   90.00
_cell.angle_gamma   90.00
#
_symmetry.space_group_name_H-M   'P 1'
#
loop_
_entity.id
_entity.type
_entity.pdbx_description
1 polymer ?
#
loop_
_entity_poly.entity_id
_entity_poly.type
_entity_poly.pdbx_seq_one_letter_code
_entity_poly.pdbx_strand_id
1 'polypeptide(L)'
;MDKNFFSYHLTKYFAEYLPKQTAASPNTIRSYRDTFVQLMEFYKTEYRLPPEKLEYKEFNAERIESFLVYLEEVRKVSISTRNQRLAAIHAFFRYLQYRDPAGFEQCAQILAVPLKKSPVKPMNYMSAEEVRLLFSIPDQKKDDQLRDL
;
A
#
# COMPACT_ATOMS: atom_id res chain seq x y z
N MET A 1 -25.06 12.40 5.04
CA MET A 1 -23.83 11.86 5.59
C MET A 1 -22.71 12.87 5.47
N ASP A 2 -21.96 13.03 6.53
CA ASP A 2 -20.84 13.95 6.53
C ASP A 2 -19.72 13.39 5.66
N LYS A 3 -19.34 14.13 4.64
CA LYS A 3 -18.33 13.68 3.69
C LYS A 3 -16.92 13.72 4.28
N ASN A 4 -16.76 14.28 5.47
CA ASN A 4 -15.47 14.28 6.12
C ASN A 4 -15.20 12.98 6.86
N PHE A 5 -16.19 12.15 7.00
CA PHE A 5 -15.99 10.86 7.64
C PHE A 5 -15.31 9.87 6.70
N PHE A 6 -14.34 9.20 7.26
CA PHE A 6 -13.56 8.21 6.56
C PHE A 6 -14.42 7.12 5.94
N SER A 7 -15.44 6.67 6.67
CA SER A 7 -16.28 5.57 6.21
C SER A 7 -17.03 5.89 4.92
N TYR A 8 -17.42 7.14 4.72
CA TYR A 8 -18.12 7.53 3.51
C TYR A 8 -17.22 7.29 2.29
N HIS A 9 -15.99 7.78 2.37
CA HIS A 9 -15.06 7.64 1.25
C HIS A 9 -14.60 6.21 1.06
N LEU A 10 -14.43 5.48 2.15
CA LEU A 10 -14.01 4.09 2.08
C LEU A 10 -15.09 3.25 1.41
N THR A 11 -16.35 3.51 1.72
CA THR A 11 -17.46 2.81 1.10
C THR A 11 -17.49 3.07 -0.41
N LYS A 12 -17.33 4.32 -0.82
CA LYS A 12 -17.32 4.64 -2.25
C LYS A 12 -16.13 4.01 -2.95
N TYR A 13 -14.98 3.97 -2.29
CA TYR A 13 -13.79 3.37 -2.86
C TYR A 13 -14.01 1.89 -3.17
N PHE A 14 -14.54 1.15 -2.20
CA PHE A 14 -14.73 -0.28 -2.38
C PHE A 14 -15.94 -0.65 -3.22
N ALA A 15 -17.01 0.14 -3.17
CA ALA A 15 -18.23 -0.20 -3.89
C ALA A 15 -18.23 0.29 -5.33
N GLU A 16 -17.54 1.39 -5.60
CA GLU A 16 -17.62 2.02 -6.92
C GLU A 16 -16.26 2.13 -7.61
N TYR A 17 -15.28 2.68 -6.93
CA TYR A 17 -14.01 2.99 -7.60
C TYR A 17 -13.24 1.73 -8.00
N LEU A 18 -12.98 0.84 -7.05
CA LEU A 18 -12.18 -0.35 -7.35
C LEU A 18 -12.85 -1.27 -8.36
N PRO A 19 -14.13 -1.65 -8.19
CA PRO A 19 -14.71 -2.58 -9.15
C PRO A 19 -15.11 -1.95 -10.47
N LYS A 20 -15.55 -0.70 -10.45
CA LYS A 20 -16.14 -0.11 -11.66
C LYS A 20 -15.17 0.75 -12.45
N GLN A 21 -14.27 1.45 -11.77
CA GLN A 21 -13.38 2.36 -12.47
C GLN A 21 -12.00 1.81 -12.73
N THR A 22 -11.49 0.95 -11.83
CA THR A 22 -10.18 0.38 -12.04
C THR A 22 -10.23 -1.09 -12.45
N ALA A 23 -11.41 -1.70 -12.41
CA ALA A 23 -11.59 -3.11 -12.71
C ALA A 23 -10.62 -3.98 -11.88
N ALA A 24 -10.42 -3.62 -10.62
CA ALA A 24 -9.53 -4.37 -9.76
C ALA A 24 -10.04 -5.80 -9.57
N SER A 25 -9.11 -6.75 -9.48
CA SER A 25 -9.50 -8.14 -9.32
C SER A 25 -10.16 -8.37 -7.97
N PRO A 26 -11.02 -9.41 -7.86
CA PRO A 26 -11.62 -9.73 -6.56
C PRO A 26 -10.58 -9.99 -5.47
N ASN A 27 -9.45 -10.57 -5.83
CA ASN A 27 -8.39 -10.82 -4.85
C ASN A 27 -7.77 -9.53 -4.35
N THR A 28 -7.55 -8.56 -5.23
CA THR A 28 -7.02 -7.26 -4.84
C THR A 28 -8.00 -6.55 -3.92
N ILE A 29 -9.28 -6.56 -4.28
CA ILE A 29 -10.31 -5.91 -3.46
C ILE A 29 -10.37 -6.54 -2.08
N ARG A 30 -10.29 -7.87 -2.02
CA ARG A 30 -10.33 -8.58 -0.74
C ARG A 30 -9.11 -8.25 0.12
N SER A 31 -7.94 -8.23 -0.49
CA SER A 31 -6.70 -7.91 0.22
C SER A 31 -6.73 -6.48 0.77
N TYR A 32 -7.21 -5.54 -0.02
CA TYR A 32 -7.33 -4.16 0.42
C TYR A 32 -8.35 -4.03 1.55
N ARG A 33 -9.48 -4.74 1.41
CA ARG A 33 -10.50 -4.72 2.46
C ARG A 33 -9.95 -5.25 3.77
N ASP A 34 -9.20 -6.35 3.73
CA ASP A 34 -8.60 -6.92 4.92
C ASP A 34 -7.67 -5.93 5.60
N THR A 35 -6.92 -5.18 4.82
CA THR A 35 -6.02 -4.17 5.35
C THR A 35 -6.80 -3.11 6.13
N PHE A 36 -7.90 -2.62 5.56
CA PHE A 36 -8.67 -1.58 6.22
C PHE A 36 -9.45 -2.09 7.42
N VAL A 37 -9.89 -3.36 7.39
CA VAL A 37 -10.49 -3.96 8.57
C VAL A 37 -9.48 -3.96 9.72
N GLN A 38 -8.24 -4.38 9.44
CA GLN A 38 -7.20 -4.41 10.46
C GLN A 38 -6.83 -3.01 10.94
N LEU A 39 -6.76 -2.06 10.02
CA LEU A 39 -6.45 -0.68 10.36
C LEU A 39 -7.53 -0.09 11.27
N MET A 40 -8.79 -0.32 10.95
CA MET A 40 -9.88 0.19 11.76
C MET A 40 -9.95 -0.47 13.13
N GLU A 41 -9.64 -1.76 13.21
CA GLU A 41 -9.55 -2.43 14.49
C GLU A 41 -8.41 -1.87 15.34
N PHE A 42 -7.29 -1.57 14.70
CA PHE A 42 -6.17 -0.95 15.38
C PHE A 42 -6.55 0.41 15.96
N TYR A 43 -7.23 1.23 15.16
CA TYR A 43 -7.66 2.55 15.63
C TYR A 43 -8.65 2.44 16.77
N LYS A 44 -9.55 1.48 16.70
CA LYS A 44 -10.53 1.28 17.76
C LYS A 44 -9.86 0.89 19.06
N THR A 45 -8.91 -0.01 19.00
CA THR A 45 -8.22 -0.51 20.18
C THR A 45 -7.21 0.49 20.72
N GLU A 46 -6.38 1.04 19.85
CA GLU A 46 -5.28 1.90 20.27
C GLU A 46 -5.71 3.33 20.61
N TYR A 47 -6.60 3.88 19.80
CA TYR A 47 -7.00 5.27 19.95
C TYR A 47 -8.45 5.43 20.41
N ARG A 48 -9.15 4.33 20.62
CA ARG A 48 -10.56 4.31 21.03
C ARG A 48 -11.45 5.07 20.06
N LEU A 49 -11.15 4.95 18.78
CA LEU A 49 -11.88 5.61 17.72
C LEU A 49 -12.60 4.55 16.88
N PRO A 50 -13.92 4.40 17.05
CA PRO A 50 -14.69 3.48 16.22
C PRO A 50 -14.83 4.05 14.81
N PRO A 51 -15.13 3.22 13.82
CA PRO A 51 -15.16 3.67 12.42
C PRO A 51 -16.06 4.87 12.18
N GLU A 52 -17.17 4.96 12.87
CA GLU A 52 -18.12 6.05 12.66
C GLU A 52 -17.62 7.40 13.15
N LYS A 53 -16.53 7.41 13.91
CA LYS A 53 -15.94 8.65 14.42
C LYS A 53 -14.65 9.02 13.73
N LEU A 54 -14.24 8.26 12.71
CA LEU A 54 -13.00 8.54 12.03
C LEU A 54 -13.17 9.68 11.02
N GLU A 55 -12.29 10.67 11.14
CA GLU A 55 -12.22 11.80 10.24
C GLU A 55 -10.81 11.92 9.70
N TYR A 56 -10.59 12.77 8.73
CA TYR A 56 -9.26 12.95 8.13
C TYR A 56 -8.18 13.25 9.15
N LYS A 57 -8.49 14.08 10.12
CA LYS A 57 -7.50 14.48 11.12
C LYS A 57 -6.99 13.32 11.96
N GLU A 58 -7.72 12.21 11.95
CA GLU A 58 -7.33 11.04 12.71
C GLU A 58 -6.23 10.24 11.99
N PHE A 59 -6.01 10.54 10.73
CA PHE A 59 -5.03 9.81 9.93
C PHE A 59 -3.83 10.68 9.63
N ASN A 60 -2.65 10.24 10.04
CA ASN A 60 -1.41 10.92 9.77
C ASN A 60 -0.29 9.88 9.65
N ALA A 61 0.88 10.33 9.22
CA ALA A 61 2.00 9.43 9.00
C ALA A 61 2.38 8.69 10.27
N GLU A 62 2.40 9.38 11.40
CA GLU A 62 2.80 8.79 12.65
C GLU A 62 1.90 7.62 13.06
N ARG A 63 0.60 7.79 12.94
CA ARG A 63 -0.34 6.72 13.30
C ARG A 63 -0.28 5.56 12.32
N ILE A 64 -0.08 5.85 11.04
CA ILE A 64 0.10 4.77 10.07
C ILE A 64 1.39 4.00 10.36
N GLU A 65 2.46 4.70 10.70
CA GLU A 65 3.70 4.04 11.09
C GLU A 65 3.51 3.17 12.32
N SER A 66 2.74 3.64 13.29
CA SER A 66 2.42 2.86 14.48
C SER A 66 1.65 1.59 14.13
N PHE A 67 0.73 1.69 13.18
CA PHE A 67 0.01 0.51 12.70
C PHE A 67 0.96 -0.50 12.08
N LEU A 68 1.92 -0.02 11.28
CA LEU A 68 2.88 -0.92 10.64
C LEU A 68 3.78 -1.62 11.65
N VAL A 69 4.19 -0.89 12.69
CA VAL A 69 4.97 -1.49 13.79
C VAL A 69 4.13 -2.55 14.50
N TYR A 70 2.87 -2.25 14.75
CA TYR A 70 1.96 -3.20 15.36
C TYR A 70 1.85 -4.48 14.52
N LEU A 71 1.76 -4.35 13.22
CA LEU A 71 1.69 -5.52 12.35
C LEU A 71 2.93 -6.40 12.49
N GLU A 72 4.11 -5.79 12.52
CA GLU A 72 5.35 -6.56 12.63
C GLU A 72 5.57 -7.13 14.04
N GLU A 73 5.34 -6.35 15.07
CA GLU A 73 5.68 -6.75 16.42
C GLU A 73 4.61 -7.56 17.12
N VAL A 74 3.36 -7.25 16.91
CA VAL A 74 2.26 -7.94 17.57
C VAL A 74 1.67 -9.03 16.69
N ARG A 75 1.39 -8.71 15.45
CA ARG A 75 0.80 -9.67 14.53
C ARG A 75 1.85 -10.54 13.84
N LYS A 76 3.11 -10.22 14.00
CA LYS A 76 4.24 -11.02 13.49
C LYS A 76 4.19 -11.25 11.98
N VAL A 77 3.73 -10.24 11.24
CA VAL A 77 3.72 -10.37 9.78
C VAL A 77 5.12 -10.17 9.22
N SER A 78 5.34 -10.68 8.01
CA SER A 78 6.60 -10.48 7.32
C SER A 78 6.70 -9.04 6.81
N ILE A 79 7.92 -8.65 6.44
CA ILE A 79 8.14 -7.34 5.83
C ILE A 79 7.34 -7.22 4.54
N SER A 80 7.26 -8.30 3.78
CA SER A 80 6.48 -8.34 2.55
C SER A 80 5.00 -8.05 2.80
N THR A 81 4.42 -8.70 3.81
CA THR A 81 3.03 -8.48 4.16
C THR A 81 2.81 -7.07 4.68
N ARG A 82 3.72 -6.60 5.53
CA ARG A 82 3.66 -5.22 6.04
C ARG A 82 3.64 -4.23 4.87
N ASN A 83 4.48 -4.44 3.88
CA ASN A 83 4.53 -3.57 2.71
C ASN A 83 3.28 -3.66 1.84
N GLN A 84 2.70 -4.84 1.74
CA GLN A 84 1.43 -5.00 1.03
C GLN A 84 0.32 -4.21 1.71
N ARG A 85 0.30 -4.23 3.03
CA ARG A 85 -0.69 -3.45 3.78
C ARG A 85 -0.50 -1.95 3.55
N LEU A 86 0.76 -1.51 3.56
CA LEU A 86 1.04 -0.10 3.30
C LEU A 86 0.66 0.29 1.87
N ALA A 87 0.90 -0.59 0.91
CA ALA A 87 0.52 -0.32 -0.47
C ALA A 87 -0.99 -0.14 -0.61
N ALA A 88 -1.77 -0.94 0.11
CA ALA A 88 -3.23 -0.80 0.11
C ALA A 88 -3.65 0.53 0.71
N ILE A 89 -3.00 0.93 1.81
CA ILE A 89 -3.28 2.22 2.45
C ILE A 89 -2.91 3.36 1.50
N HIS A 90 -1.76 3.27 0.84
CA HIS A 90 -1.34 4.28 -0.13
C HIS A 90 -2.34 4.41 -1.27
N ALA A 91 -2.83 3.28 -1.78
CA ALA A 91 -3.77 3.30 -2.89
C ALA A 91 -5.04 4.06 -2.53
N PHE A 92 -5.57 3.84 -1.33
CA PHE A 92 -6.77 4.54 -0.90
C PHE A 92 -6.51 6.02 -0.68
N PHE A 93 -5.42 6.37 -0.01
CA PHE A 93 -5.15 7.78 0.27
C PHE A 93 -4.76 8.55 -0.98
N ARG A 94 -4.20 7.88 -1.99
CA ARG A 94 -3.99 8.52 -3.29
C ARG A 94 -5.32 8.83 -3.97
N TYR A 95 -6.26 7.90 -3.91
CA TYR A 95 -7.60 8.11 -4.40
C TYR A 95 -8.28 9.28 -3.67
N LEU A 96 -8.17 9.29 -2.35
CA LEU A 96 -8.80 10.31 -1.53
C LEU A 96 -8.24 11.70 -1.83
N GLN A 97 -6.95 11.78 -2.08
CA GLN A 97 -6.27 13.04 -2.34
C GLN A 97 -6.85 13.76 -3.54
N TYR A 98 -7.26 13.01 -4.56
CA TYR A 98 -7.90 13.59 -5.74
C TYR A 98 -9.36 13.91 -5.52
N ARG A 99 -10.02 13.18 -4.63
CA ARG A 99 -11.47 13.34 -4.42
C ARG A 99 -11.81 14.43 -3.44
N ASP A 100 -10.93 14.68 -2.48
CA ASP A 100 -11.23 15.63 -1.42
C ASP A 100 -10.01 16.50 -1.12
N PRO A 101 -9.98 17.71 -1.68
CA PRO A 101 -8.83 18.60 -1.43
C PRO A 101 -8.63 18.97 0.03
N ALA A 102 -9.67 18.88 0.85
CA ALA A 102 -9.55 19.22 2.26
C ALA A 102 -8.59 18.32 3.02
N GLY A 103 -8.43 17.07 2.55
CA GLY A 103 -7.51 16.14 3.19
C GLY A 103 -6.19 16.01 2.47
N PHE A 104 -5.88 16.91 1.53
CA PHE A 104 -4.71 16.77 0.68
C PHE A 104 -3.42 16.63 1.46
N GLU A 105 -3.22 17.44 2.49
CA GLU A 105 -1.97 17.42 3.21
C GLU A 105 -1.79 16.14 4.03
N GLN A 106 -2.84 15.69 4.71
CA GLN A 106 -2.78 14.43 5.44
C GLN A 106 -2.49 13.27 4.50
N CYS A 107 -3.13 13.27 3.34
CA CYS A 107 -2.89 12.22 2.35
C CYS A 107 -1.43 12.26 1.87
N ALA A 108 -0.90 13.45 1.63
CA ALA A 108 0.48 13.57 1.19
C ALA A 108 1.45 13.02 2.23
N GLN A 109 1.21 13.29 3.51
CA GLN A 109 2.05 12.77 4.57
C GLN A 109 2.01 11.24 4.64
N ILE A 110 0.82 10.68 4.50
CA ILE A 110 0.68 9.22 4.52
C ILE A 110 1.36 8.59 3.31
N LEU A 111 1.20 9.20 2.14
CA LEU A 111 1.84 8.69 0.92
C LEU A 111 3.36 8.76 1.00
N ALA A 112 3.89 9.59 1.86
CA ALA A 112 5.33 9.70 2.04
C ALA A 112 5.92 8.63 2.96
N VAL A 113 5.10 7.85 3.66
CA VAL A 113 5.59 6.76 4.50
C VAL A 113 6.21 5.71 3.58
N PRO A 114 7.51 5.38 3.76
CA PRO A 114 8.19 4.52 2.81
C PRO A 114 7.94 3.04 3.03
N LEU A 115 8.05 2.28 1.97
CA LEU A 115 8.07 0.83 2.06
C LEU A 115 9.37 0.43 2.74
N LYS A 116 9.31 -0.62 3.53
CA LYS A 116 10.50 -1.11 4.22
C LYS A 116 11.26 -2.06 3.32
N LYS A 117 12.58 -1.88 3.24
CA LYS A 117 13.37 -2.78 2.42
C LYS A 117 13.49 -4.13 3.09
N SER A 118 13.22 -5.18 2.32
CA SER A 118 13.47 -6.52 2.81
C SER A 118 14.97 -6.78 2.78
N PRO A 119 15.49 -7.56 3.72
CA PRO A 119 16.86 -8.01 3.61
C PRO A 119 17.02 -8.77 2.32
N VAL A 120 17.98 -8.37 1.50
CA VAL A 120 18.19 -9.05 0.23
C VAL A 120 19.01 -10.27 0.51
N LYS A 121 18.50 -11.42 0.07
CA LYS A 121 19.27 -12.65 0.23
C LYS A 121 20.42 -12.62 -0.74
N PRO A 122 21.61 -13.10 -0.33
CA PRO A 122 22.74 -13.09 -1.25
C PRO A 122 22.46 -13.82 -2.56
N MET A 123 21.67 -14.86 -2.51
CA MET A 123 21.33 -15.61 -3.70
C MET A 123 20.50 -14.81 -4.69
N ASN A 124 19.92 -13.71 -4.26
CA ASN A 124 19.12 -12.86 -5.13
C ASN A 124 19.99 -11.87 -5.89
N TYR A 125 21.25 -11.77 -5.51
CA TYR A 125 22.17 -10.93 -6.23
C TYR A 125 22.84 -11.75 -7.31
N MET A 126 23.02 -11.15 -8.44
CA MET A 126 23.78 -11.78 -9.49
C MET A 126 25.26 -11.58 -9.17
N SER A 127 26.05 -12.61 -9.38
CA SER A 127 27.49 -12.50 -9.25
C SER A 127 28.01 -11.63 -10.40
N ALA A 128 29.23 -11.13 -10.27
CA ALA A 128 29.84 -10.34 -11.33
C ALA A 128 29.89 -11.14 -12.63
N GLU A 129 30.09 -12.44 -12.50
CA GLU A 129 30.16 -13.29 -13.65
C GLU A 129 28.80 -13.48 -14.30
N GLU A 130 27.77 -13.63 -13.49
CA GLU A 130 26.40 -13.73 -14.00
C GLU A 130 25.99 -12.45 -14.68
N VAL A 131 26.37 -11.32 -14.12
CA VAL A 131 26.07 -10.03 -14.74
C VAL A 131 26.79 -9.93 -16.08
N ARG A 132 28.03 -10.36 -16.15
CA ARG A 132 28.76 -10.34 -17.43
C ARG A 132 28.11 -11.25 -18.45
N LEU A 133 27.66 -12.40 -18.03
CA LEU A 133 26.95 -13.30 -18.92
C LEU A 133 25.67 -12.68 -19.41
N LEU A 134 24.97 -12.00 -18.53
CA LEU A 134 23.72 -11.35 -18.89
C LEU A 134 23.94 -10.32 -19.98
N PHE A 135 25.02 -9.57 -19.91
CA PHE A 135 25.32 -8.56 -20.92
C PHE A 135 26.01 -9.06 -22.14
N SER A 136 26.62 -10.23 -22.08
CA SER A 136 27.31 -10.79 -23.26
C SER A 136 26.40 -11.67 -24.09
N ILE A 137 25.59 -12.49 -23.46
CA ILE A 137 24.67 -13.34 -24.18
C ILE A 137 23.78 -12.59 -25.11
N PRO A 138 23.27 -11.47 -24.71
CA PRO A 138 22.30 -10.80 -25.50
C PRO A 138 22.74 -10.27 -26.79
N ASP A 139 23.99 -10.09 -26.97
CA ASP A 139 24.36 -9.52 -28.21
C ASP A 139 23.81 -10.28 -29.34
N GLN A 140 23.54 -11.54 -29.15
CA GLN A 140 22.94 -12.30 -30.15
C GLN A 140 21.50 -12.42 -29.93
N LYS A 141 21.17 -12.95 -28.79
CA LYS A 141 19.84 -13.09 -28.42
C LYS A 141 19.18 -11.81 -28.26
N LYS A 142 19.89 -10.87 -27.71
CA LYS A 142 19.35 -9.63 -27.44
C LYS A 142 19.27 -8.78 -28.64
N ASP A 143 20.12 -9.01 -29.58
CA ASP A 143 19.92 -8.38 -30.81
C ASP A 143 18.63 -8.83 -31.36
N ASP A 144 18.28 -10.02 -31.08
CA ASP A 144 17.02 -10.53 -31.48
C ASP A 144 15.99 -10.11 -30.47
N GLN A 145 16.33 -10.23 -29.19
CA GLN A 145 15.40 -9.97 -28.17
C GLN A 145 15.37 -8.58 -27.70
N LEU A 146 16.47 -7.91 -27.73
CA LEU A 146 16.49 -6.54 -27.36
C LEU A 146 15.94 -5.72 -28.40
N ARG A 147 16.13 -6.13 -29.58
CA ARG A 147 15.40 -5.49 -30.60
C ARG A 147 13.98 -5.84 -30.47
N ASP A 148 13.75 -6.92 -29.76
CA ASP A 148 12.44 -7.31 -29.36
C ASP A 148 12.09 -6.69 -28.04
N LEU A 149 13.01 -6.21 -27.34
CA LEU A 149 12.76 -5.52 -26.10
C LEU A 149 12.42 -4.05 -26.37
#